data_b35b699f7ee0ffb4a3adbd89d504a555
#
_entry.id   b35b699f7ee0ffb4a3adbd89d504a555
#
_cell.length_a   1.000
_cell.length_b   1.000
_cell.length_c   1.000
_cell.angle_alpha   90.00
_cell.angle_beta   90.00
_cell.angle_gamma   90.00
#
_symmetry.space_group_name_H-M   'P 1'
#
loop_
_entity.id
_entity.type
_entity.pdbx_description
1 polymer ?
#
loop_
_entity_poly.entity_id
_entity_poly.type
_entity_poly.pdbx_seq_one_letter_code
_entity_poly.pdbx_strand_id
1 'polypeptide(L)'
;MRSATVVLAAASTAQAAVSFISFGLAAIGPQLRHEYGLSLAELGAILTANLLGAGLALVGAGVAVDGLGSRAATLAGTALATAGLVAAAESHSGSLLFAGLLVSGVGTAVVPVAGAGALFRRYPAERRAWALGIRQMAVPLGGTVSAVALPALEAVGGVRLALLVGAALVCATGVAFALALGGEARPAGRAPRAFRSILRADGMRRLLVVGCLYVVVLQALISYLVPAVRAAGFSSSVASAAFLTVNVAAMVSRVVWGHVADRASGGRRVRTLVETGAVAAAGALLFAGALHLGVAAVLATALAFGFGALGWNAVLYVMAGERAPVELAGRSFAVAATVVFVVSALCTPPLGALAAHAGWNVFWVVTAVLAGAGAIVAVRLPRTIPG
;
A
#
# COMPACT_ATOMS: atom_id res chain seq x y z
N MET A 1 -11.62 -13.12 -24.33
CA MET A 1 -11.17 -12.27 -23.20
C MET A 1 -11.71 -12.82 -21.88
N ARG A 2 -10.88 -12.99 -20.85
CA ARG A 2 -11.38 -13.38 -19.51
C ARG A 2 -12.19 -12.26 -18.90
N SER A 3 -13.19 -12.59 -18.05
CA SER A 3 -14.06 -11.60 -17.43
C SER A 3 -13.29 -10.61 -16.55
N ALA A 4 -13.78 -9.37 -16.42
CA ALA A 4 -13.19 -8.34 -15.57
C ALA A 4 -13.07 -8.81 -14.11
N THR A 5 -14.03 -9.59 -13.63
CA THR A 5 -14.06 -10.15 -12.28
C THR A 5 -12.91 -11.15 -12.05
N VAL A 6 -12.61 -12.02 -13.03
CA VAL A 6 -11.49 -12.99 -12.95
C VAL A 6 -10.15 -12.24 -12.83
N VAL A 7 -9.98 -11.18 -13.62
CA VAL A 7 -8.75 -10.37 -13.57
C VAL A 7 -8.63 -9.61 -12.26
N LEU A 8 -9.74 -9.07 -11.73
CA LEU A 8 -9.76 -8.41 -10.43
C LEU A 8 -9.40 -9.39 -9.31
N ALA A 9 -10.02 -10.58 -9.29
CA ALA A 9 -9.72 -11.61 -8.30
C ALA A 9 -8.24 -12.02 -8.35
N ALA A 10 -7.71 -12.32 -9.54
CA ALA A 10 -6.32 -12.71 -9.74
C ALA A 10 -5.33 -11.59 -9.35
N ALA A 11 -5.63 -10.33 -9.70
CA ALA A 11 -4.82 -9.18 -9.29
C ALA A 11 -4.84 -8.96 -7.78
N SER A 12 -6.00 -9.20 -7.13
CA SER A 12 -6.14 -9.06 -5.67
C SER A 12 -5.40 -10.17 -4.93
N THR A 13 -5.49 -11.41 -5.38
CA THR A 13 -4.74 -12.53 -4.77
C THR A 13 -3.23 -12.38 -4.93
N ALA A 14 -2.76 -11.95 -6.11
CA ALA A 14 -1.35 -11.63 -6.32
C ALA A 14 -0.89 -10.47 -5.42
N GLN A 15 -1.71 -9.42 -5.26
CA GLN A 15 -1.40 -8.32 -4.35
C GLN A 15 -1.37 -8.79 -2.89
N ALA A 16 -2.26 -9.67 -2.45
CA ALA A 16 -2.26 -10.23 -1.11
C ALA A 16 -0.99 -11.07 -0.85
N ALA A 17 -0.54 -11.88 -1.80
CA ALA A 17 0.68 -12.67 -1.70
C ALA A 17 1.95 -11.78 -1.61
N VAL A 18 2.01 -10.70 -2.40
CA VAL A 18 3.08 -9.68 -2.27
C VAL A 18 3.07 -9.08 -0.88
N SER A 19 1.90 -8.70 -0.38
CA SER A 19 1.76 -8.04 0.93
C SER A 19 2.02 -9.01 2.09
N PHE A 20 1.76 -10.30 1.90
CA PHE A 20 2.09 -11.37 2.85
C PHE A 20 3.58 -11.36 3.19
N ILE A 21 4.45 -11.23 2.20
CA ILE A 21 5.90 -11.12 2.43
C ILE A 21 6.28 -9.72 2.91
N SER A 22 5.83 -8.68 2.23
CA SER A 22 6.28 -7.31 2.49
C SER A 22 5.98 -6.82 3.91
N PHE A 23 4.88 -7.28 4.51
CA PHE A 23 4.46 -6.86 5.85
C PHE A 23 4.55 -7.96 6.91
N GLY A 24 4.64 -9.22 6.48
CA GLY A 24 4.62 -10.36 7.39
C GLY A 24 5.93 -10.68 8.08
N LEU A 25 7.06 -10.32 7.46
CA LEU A 25 8.39 -10.62 8.01
C LEU A 25 8.59 -10.07 9.43
N ALA A 26 7.91 -8.97 9.76
CA ALA A 26 7.96 -8.40 11.11
C ALA A 26 7.44 -9.37 12.19
N ALA A 27 6.51 -10.26 11.84
CA ALA A 27 5.94 -11.24 12.77
C ALA A 27 6.95 -12.33 13.19
N ILE A 28 7.99 -12.57 12.38
CA ILE A 28 9.09 -13.49 12.68
C ILE A 28 10.41 -12.73 12.91
N GLY A 29 10.34 -11.44 13.22
CA GLY A 29 11.51 -10.58 13.45
C GLY A 29 12.46 -11.07 14.53
N PRO A 30 11.98 -11.51 15.72
CA PRO A 30 12.84 -12.08 16.76
C PRO A 30 13.62 -13.32 16.30
N GLN A 31 12.97 -14.20 15.53
CA GLN A 31 13.58 -15.42 14.98
C GLN A 31 14.62 -15.07 13.92
N LEU A 32 14.30 -14.15 12.99
CA LEU A 32 15.30 -13.63 12.03
C LEU A 32 16.53 -13.06 12.74
N ARG A 33 16.30 -12.29 13.79
CA ARG A 33 17.40 -11.70 14.56
C ARG A 33 18.28 -12.76 15.21
N HIS A 34 17.67 -13.78 15.78
CA HIS A 34 18.39 -14.87 16.45
C HIS A 34 19.17 -15.74 15.44
N GLU A 35 18.51 -16.16 14.34
CA GLU A 35 19.09 -17.07 13.35
C GLU A 35 20.28 -16.45 12.61
N TYR A 36 20.21 -15.17 12.28
CA TYR A 36 21.26 -14.46 11.51
C TYR A 36 22.16 -13.59 12.37
N GLY A 37 22.01 -13.58 13.70
CA GLY A 37 22.84 -12.77 14.60
C GLY A 37 22.73 -11.26 14.39
N LEU A 38 21.54 -10.75 14.03
CA LEU A 38 21.36 -9.37 13.57
C LEU A 38 21.32 -8.38 14.75
N SER A 39 21.92 -7.21 14.53
CA SER A 39 21.62 -6.03 15.31
C SER A 39 20.18 -5.54 15.03
N LEU A 40 19.64 -4.67 15.88
CA LEU A 40 18.31 -4.09 15.64
C LEU A 40 18.24 -3.26 14.36
N ALA A 41 19.34 -2.59 13.98
CA ALA A 41 19.42 -1.81 12.75
C ALA A 41 19.40 -2.71 11.51
N GLU A 42 20.14 -3.81 11.51
CA GLU A 42 20.15 -4.79 10.41
C GLU A 42 18.80 -5.49 10.28
N LEU A 43 18.16 -5.85 11.40
CA LEU A 43 16.80 -6.37 11.37
C LEU A 43 15.84 -5.37 10.71
N GLY A 44 15.89 -4.08 11.09
CA GLY A 44 15.08 -3.04 10.48
C GLY A 44 15.30 -2.93 8.97
N ALA A 45 16.55 -3.02 8.52
CA ALA A 45 16.90 -3.02 7.11
C ALA A 45 16.28 -4.23 6.38
N ILE A 46 16.40 -5.43 6.94
CA ILE A 46 15.83 -6.67 6.38
C ILE A 46 14.30 -6.58 6.27
N LEU A 47 13.63 -6.12 7.32
CA LEU A 47 12.16 -5.99 7.32
C LEU A 47 11.66 -4.99 6.26
N THR A 48 12.49 -4.03 5.86
CA THR A 48 12.14 -3.03 4.84
C THR A 48 12.67 -3.35 3.44
N ALA A 49 13.56 -4.32 3.29
CA ALA A 49 14.26 -4.63 2.04
C ALA A 49 13.29 -4.87 0.86
N ASN A 50 12.26 -5.69 1.06
CA ASN A 50 11.27 -5.99 0.02
C ASN A 50 10.47 -4.75 -0.39
N LEU A 51 10.02 -3.93 0.56
CA LEU A 51 9.33 -2.67 0.28
C LEU A 51 10.22 -1.67 -0.43
N LEU A 52 11.51 -1.60 -0.04
CA LEU A 52 12.50 -0.74 -0.67
C LEU A 52 12.72 -1.15 -2.14
N GLY A 53 12.93 -2.44 -2.39
CA GLY A 53 13.05 -2.98 -3.74
C GLY A 53 11.84 -2.67 -4.61
N ALA A 54 10.63 -2.88 -4.08
CA ALA A 54 9.38 -2.56 -4.77
C ALA A 54 9.26 -1.06 -5.07
N GLY A 55 9.51 -0.20 -4.08
CA GLY A 55 9.43 1.25 -4.23
C GLY A 55 10.36 1.80 -5.31
N LEU A 56 11.62 1.34 -5.31
CA LEU A 56 12.63 1.74 -6.31
C LEU A 56 12.27 1.26 -7.72
N ALA A 57 11.61 0.11 -7.84
CA ALA A 57 11.31 -0.50 -9.14
C ALA A 57 9.96 -0.07 -9.75
N LEU A 58 9.06 0.62 -9.04
CA LEU A 58 7.70 0.93 -9.51
C LEU A 58 7.66 1.64 -10.86
N VAL A 59 8.51 2.66 -11.07
CA VAL A 59 8.58 3.37 -12.36
C VAL A 59 9.12 2.46 -13.46
N GLY A 60 10.17 1.69 -13.15
CA GLY A 60 10.74 0.69 -14.05
C GLY A 60 9.73 -0.40 -14.42
N ALA A 61 8.92 -0.85 -13.47
CA ALA A 61 7.82 -1.78 -13.70
C ALA A 61 6.79 -1.22 -14.69
N GLY A 62 6.47 0.09 -14.59
CA GLY A 62 5.62 0.77 -15.57
C GLY A 62 6.20 0.72 -16.99
N VAL A 63 7.49 0.99 -17.12
CA VAL A 63 8.20 0.89 -18.42
C VAL A 63 8.22 -0.53 -18.93
N ALA A 64 8.45 -1.52 -18.05
CA ALA A 64 8.44 -2.94 -18.43
C ALA A 64 7.06 -3.40 -18.90
N VAL A 65 5.98 -2.98 -18.21
CA VAL A 65 4.59 -3.29 -18.62
C VAL A 65 4.28 -2.71 -19.99
N ASP A 66 4.71 -1.47 -20.25
CA ASP A 66 4.47 -0.82 -21.55
C ASP A 66 5.32 -1.42 -22.69
N GLY A 67 6.54 -1.88 -22.39
CA GLY A 67 7.46 -2.43 -23.39
C GLY A 67 7.20 -3.90 -23.71
N LEU A 68 7.02 -4.72 -22.66
CA LEU A 68 6.85 -6.19 -22.79
C LEU A 68 5.37 -6.60 -22.88
N GLY A 69 4.45 -5.71 -22.47
CA GLY A 69 3.05 -6.02 -22.24
C GLY A 69 2.80 -6.58 -20.83
N SER A 70 1.57 -6.37 -20.32
CA SER A 70 1.20 -6.69 -18.93
C SER A 70 1.49 -8.14 -18.54
N ARG A 71 1.20 -9.11 -19.43
CA ARG A 71 1.40 -10.55 -19.16
C ARG A 71 2.88 -10.91 -19.03
N ALA A 72 3.70 -10.56 -20.02
CA ALA A 72 5.12 -10.89 -20.03
C ALA A 72 5.87 -10.19 -18.89
N ALA A 73 5.57 -8.90 -18.63
CA ALA A 73 6.14 -8.16 -17.52
C ALA A 73 5.76 -8.80 -16.17
N THR A 74 4.50 -9.24 -15.99
CA THR A 74 4.06 -9.92 -14.76
C THR A 74 4.78 -11.25 -14.58
N LEU A 75 4.95 -12.07 -15.64
CA LEU A 75 5.70 -13.32 -15.55
C LEU A 75 7.17 -13.08 -15.19
N ALA A 76 7.83 -12.12 -15.85
CA ALA A 76 9.22 -11.79 -15.57
C ALA A 76 9.39 -11.26 -14.12
N GLY A 77 8.51 -10.37 -13.67
CA GLY A 77 8.51 -9.86 -12.31
C GLY A 77 8.24 -10.94 -11.27
N THR A 78 7.29 -11.86 -11.55
CA THR A 78 7.00 -13.00 -10.69
C THR A 78 8.20 -13.94 -10.59
N ALA A 79 8.85 -14.25 -11.70
CA ALA A 79 10.05 -15.10 -11.70
C ALA A 79 11.19 -14.46 -10.89
N LEU A 80 11.42 -13.16 -11.07
CA LEU A 80 12.43 -12.41 -10.32
C LEU A 80 12.09 -12.36 -8.82
N ALA A 81 10.82 -12.12 -8.48
CA ALA A 81 10.37 -12.10 -7.08
C ALA A 81 10.53 -13.46 -6.41
N THR A 82 10.14 -14.52 -7.09
CA THR A 82 10.28 -15.91 -6.60
C THR A 82 11.75 -16.27 -6.42
N ALA A 83 12.59 -15.99 -7.41
CA ALA A 83 14.04 -16.25 -7.31
C ALA A 83 14.69 -15.49 -6.14
N GLY A 84 14.30 -14.22 -5.93
CA GLY A 84 14.75 -13.43 -4.80
C GLY A 84 14.33 -14.02 -3.46
N LEU A 85 13.09 -14.52 -3.32
CA LEU A 85 12.60 -15.17 -2.10
C LEU A 85 13.28 -16.52 -1.86
N VAL A 86 13.51 -17.30 -2.89
CA VAL A 86 14.27 -18.57 -2.79
C VAL A 86 15.71 -18.28 -2.36
N ALA A 87 16.38 -17.30 -2.98
CA ALA A 87 17.73 -16.89 -2.58
C ALA A 87 17.77 -16.38 -1.12
N ALA A 88 16.73 -15.66 -0.68
CA ALA A 88 16.58 -15.26 0.72
C ALA A 88 16.40 -16.47 1.65
N ALA A 89 15.61 -17.46 1.25
CA ALA A 89 15.37 -18.68 2.04
C ALA A 89 16.62 -19.58 2.19
N GLU A 90 17.48 -19.59 1.17
CA GLU A 90 18.74 -20.35 1.17
C GLU A 90 19.93 -19.51 1.66
N SER A 91 19.69 -18.31 2.19
CA SER A 91 20.76 -17.43 2.66
C SER A 91 21.35 -17.94 3.98
N HIS A 92 22.66 -17.76 4.11
CA HIS A 92 23.40 -18.09 5.36
C HIS A 92 23.95 -16.82 6.06
N SER A 93 23.54 -15.64 5.59
CA SER A 93 23.94 -14.35 6.17
C SER A 93 22.86 -13.29 6.02
N GLY A 94 22.82 -12.33 6.96
CA GLY A 94 21.88 -11.23 6.91
C GLY A 94 22.00 -10.36 5.64
N SER A 95 23.21 -10.23 5.08
CA SER A 95 23.44 -9.49 3.83
C SER A 95 22.84 -10.19 2.60
N LEU A 96 22.96 -11.52 2.51
CA LEU A 96 22.33 -12.29 1.44
C LEU A 96 20.82 -12.33 1.58
N LEU A 97 20.31 -12.46 2.82
CA LEU A 97 18.88 -12.36 3.12
C LEU A 97 18.32 -11.00 2.65
N PHE A 98 19.02 -9.90 3.01
CA PHE A 98 18.64 -8.55 2.57
C PHE A 98 18.61 -8.44 1.05
N ALA A 99 19.67 -8.90 0.37
CA ALA A 99 19.77 -8.83 -1.09
C ALA A 99 18.66 -9.64 -1.78
N GLY A 100 18.37 -10.86 -1.31
CA GLY A 100 17.30 -11.70 -1.82
C GLY A 100 15.92 -11.04 -1.66
N LEU A 101 15.63 -10.47 -0.50
CA LEU A 101 14.39 -9.75 -0.25
C LEU A 101 14.27 -8.47 -1.10
N LEU A 102 15.37 -7.73 -1.29
CA LEU A 102 15.41 -6.56 -2.16
C LEU A 102 15.09 -6.93 -3.61
N VAL A 103 15.73 -7.97 -4.14
CA VAL A 103 15.48 -8.50 -5.50
C VAL A 103 14.03 -8.97 -5.62
N SER A 104 13.50 -9.66 -4.62
CA SER A 104 12.09 -10.04 -4.58
C SER A 104 11.19 -8.81 -4.68
N GLY A 105 11.48 -7.75 -3.93
CA GLY A 105 10.75 -6.48 -3.98
C GLY A 105 10.73 -5.87 -5.38
N VAL A 106 11.88 -5.83 -6.05
CA VAL A 106 11.97 -5.36 -7.46
C VAL A 106 11.01 -6.13 -8.36
N GLY A 107 10.98 -7.47 -8.24
CA GLY A 107 10.09 -8.32 -9.02
C GLY A 107 8.60 -8.07 -8.72
N THR A 108 8.24 -7.89 -7.45
CA THR A 108 6.84 -7.67 -7.03
C THR A 108 6.26 -6.34 -7.47
N ALA A 109 7.09 -5.34 -7.78
CA ALA A 109 6.65 -4.01 -8.21
C ALA A 109 5.74 -4.03 -9.46
N VAL A 110 5.85 -5.07 -10.29
CA VAL A 110 5.02 -5.21 -11.52
C VAL A 110 3.55 -5.48 -11.17
N VAL A 111 3.25 -6.19 -10.08
CA VAL A 111 1.88 -6.60 -9.71
C VAL A 111 0.93 -5.41 -9.55
N PRO A 112 1.22 -4.38 -8.74
CA PRO A 112 0.33 -3.23 -8.59
C PRO A 112 0.20 -2.42 -9.88
N VAL A 113 1.25 -2.30 -10.69
CA VAL A 113 1.26 -1.53 -11.93
C VAL A 113 0.43 -2.21 -13.03
N ALA A 114 0.70 -3.48 -13.30
CA ALA A 114 -0.05 -4.28 -14.27
C ALA A 114 -1.52 -4.41 -13.85
N GLY A 115 -1.77 -4.60 -12.55
CA GLY A 115 -3.12 -4.67 -11.98
C GLY A 115 -3.90 -3.39 -12.19
N ALA A 116 -3.33 -2.22 -11.88
CA ALA A 116 -4.00 -0.94 -12.11
C ALA A 116 -4.32 -0.76 -13.60
N GLY A 117 -3.35 -0.92 -14.50
CA GLY A 117 -3.56 -0.79 -15.94
C GLY A 117 -4.62 -1.76 -16.48
N ALA A 118 -4.63 -3.01 -16.01
CA ALA A 118 -5.63 -3.99 -16.41
C ALA A 118 -7.05 -3.62 -15.96
N LEU A 119 -7.21 -3.10 -14.74
CA LEU A 119 -8.51 -2.66 -14.22
C LEU A 119 -9.04 -1.43 -14.95
N PHE A 120 -8.15 -0.47 -15.28
CA PHE A 120 -8.53 0.70 -16.07
C PHE A 120 -9.09 0.36 -17.46
N ARG A 121 -8.53 -0.69 -18.10
CA ARG A 121 -8.99 -1.15 -19.42
C ARG A 121 -10.28 -1.98 -19.37
N ARG A 122 -10.57 -2.63 -18.24
CA ARG A 122 -11.69 -3.59 -18.11
C ARG A 122 -12.91 -3.06 -17.38
N TYR A 123 -12.71 -2.06 -16.54
CA TYR A 123 -13.80 -1.46 -15.78
C TYR A 123 -14.17 -0.08 -16.35
N PRO A 124 -15.48 0.21 -16.51
CA PRO A 124 -15.94 1.54 -16.88
C PRO A 124 -15.61 2.53 -15.76
N ALA A 125 -15.58 3.81 -16.09
CA ALA A 125 -15.17 4.88 -15.17
C ALA A 125 -15.91 4.84 -13.83
N GLU A 126 -17.20 4.46 -13.86
CA GLU A 126 -18.13 4.41 -12.73
C GLU A 126 -17.86 3.25 -11.76
N ARG A 127 -16.91 2.34 -12.09
CA ARG A 127 -16.56 1.18 -11.26
C ARG A 127 -15.05 1.03 -11.01
N ARG A 128 -14.23 1.96 -11.49
CA ARG A 128 -12.76 1.88 -11.37
C ARG A 128 -12.29 2.04 -9.94
N ALA A 129 -12.87 2.98 -9.18
CA ALA A 129 -12.46 3.22 -7.81
C ALA A 129 -12.86 2.06 -6.89
N TRP A 130 -14.05 1.48 -7.10
CA TRP A 130 -14.48 0.27 -6.40
C TRP A 130 -13.56 -0.93 -6.70
N ALA A 131 -13.25 -1.18 -7.98
CA ALA A 131 -12.37 -2.28 -8.36
C ALA A 131 -10.95 -2.13 -7.80
N LEU A 132 -10.40 -0.90 -7.85
CA LEU A 132 -9.12 -0.61 -7.21
C LEU A 132 -9.21 -0.70 -5.68
N GLY A 133 -10.33 -0.34 -5.07
CA GLY A 133 -10.60 -0.50 -3.65
C GLY A 133 -10.51 -1.96 -3.20
N ILE A 134 -11.18 -2.87 -3.93
CA ILE A 134 -11.10 -4.32 -3.69
C ILE A 134 -9.65 -4.80 -3.80
N ARG A 135 -8.94 -4.41 -4.87
CA ARG A 135 -7.54 -4.79 -5.02
C ARG A 135 -6.66 -4.25 -3.89
N GLN A 136 -6.89 -3.02 -3.44
CA GLN A 136 -6.12 -2.40 -2.36
C GLN A 136 -6.47 -2.98 -0.97
N MET A 137 -7.67 -3.54 -0.78
CA MET A 137 -8.02 -4.30 0.43
C MET A 137 -7.11 -5.53 0.62
N ALA A 138 -6.60 -6.09 -0.47
CA ALA A 138 -5.66 -7.21 -0.43
C ALA A 138 -4.33 -6.89 0.31
N VAL A 139 -3.97 -5.59 0.41
CA VAL A 139 -2.74 -5.17 1.10
C VAL A 139 -2.82 -5.45 2.61
N PRO A 140 -3.75 -4.88 3.38
CA PRO A 140 -3.88 -5.21 4.80
C PRO A 140 -4.30 -6.67 5.02
N LEU A 141 -5.08 -7.28 4.11
CA LEU A 141 -5.44 -8.69 4.21
C LEU A 141 -4.21 -9.60 4.19
N GLY A 142 -3.30 -9.40 3.23
CA GLY A 142 -2.04 -10.16 3.14
C GLY A 142 -1.19 -10.01 4.40
N GLY A 143 -1.05 -8.78 4.91
CA GLY A 143 -0.33 -8.51 6.15
C GLY A 143 -0.97 -9.14 7.39
N THR A 144 -2.30 -9.14 7.48
CA THR A 144 -3.02 -9.77 8.60
C THR A 144 -2.88 -11.30 8.58
N VAL A 145 -3.04 -11.90 7.41
CA VAL A 145 -2.88 -13.37 7.25
C VAL A 145 -1.43 -13.78 7.59
N SER A 146 -0.45 -13.03 7.12
CA SER A 146 0.96 -13.32 7.37
C SER A 146 1.36 -13.21 8.84
N ALA A 147 0.73 -12.31 9.60
CA ALA A 147 1.01 -12.15 11.03
C ALA A 147 0.69 -13.41 11.85
N VAL A 148 -0.20 -14.27 11.35
CA VAL A 148 -0.53 -15.57 11.96
C VAL A 148 0.20 -16.71 11.27
N ALA A 149 0.24 -16.70 9.93
CA ALA A 149 0.76 -17.82 9.17
C ALA A 149 2.30 -17.93 9.22
N LEU A 150 3.03 -16.80 9.17
CA LEU A 150 4.51 -16.87 9.17
C LEU A 150 5.09 -17.42 10.47
N PRO A 151 4.63 -17.00 11.68
CA PRO A 151 5.10 -17.63 12.92
C PRO A 151 4.77 -19.12 13.00
N ALA A 152 3.59 -19.55 12.50
CA ALA A 152 3.21 -20.95 12.46
C ALA A 152 4.11 -21.77 11.52
N LEU A 153 4.45 -21.24 10.36
CA LEU A 153 5.35 -21.87 9.40
C LEU A 153 6.79 -21.91 9.93
N GLU A 154 7.23 -20.83 10.57
CA GLU A 154 8.53 -20.75 11.20
C GLU A 154 8.69 -21.80 12.32
N ALA A 155 7.68 -21.95 13.17
CA ALA A 155 7.69 -22.95 14.24
C ALA A 155 7.80 -24.40 13.74
N VAL A 156 7.34 -24.69 12.51
CA VAL A 156 7.38 -26.04 11.90
C VAL A 156 8.68 -26.32 11.16
N GLY A 157 9.21 -25.34 10.43
CA GLY A 157 10.36 -25.56 9.53
C GLY A 157 11.31 -24.37 9.41
N GLY A 158 11.32 -23.49 10.42
CA GLY A 158 12.22 -22.33 10.50
C GLY A 158 11.88 -21.24 9.49
N VAL A 159 12.71 -20.20 9.50
CA VAL A 159 12.60 -19.06 8.58
C VAL A 159 12.64 -19.51 7.11
N ARG A 160 13.43 -20.53 6.81
CA ARG A 160 13.54 -21.10 5.46
C ARG A 160 12.18 -21.57 4.93
N LEU A 161 11.41 -22.35 5.69
CA LEU A 161 10.09 -22.82 5.27
C LEU A 161 9.12 -21.63 5.09
N ALA A 162 9.12 -20.67 6.01
CA ALA A 162 8.27 -19.48 5.93
C ALA A 162 8.52 -18.70 4.62
N LEU A 163 9.78 -18.50 4.24
CA LEU A 163 10.16 -17.81 3.00
C LEU A 163 9.85 -18.63 1.74
N LEU A 164 10.06 -19.95 1.76
CA LEU A 164 9.73 -20.83 0.63
C LEU A 164 8.21 -20.89 0.36
N VAL A 165 7.39 -20.97 1.40
CA VAL A 165 5.94 -20.89 1.27
C VAL A 165 5.54 -19.53 0.70
N GLY A 166 6.16 -18.44 1.16
CA GLY A 166 5.96 -17.11 0.57
C GLY A 166 6.35 -17.05 -0.90
N ALA A 167 7.47 -17.68 -1.30
CA ALA A 167 7.90 -17.78 -2.68
C ALA A 167 6.89 -18.57 -3.54
N ALA A 168 6.38 -19.68 -3.02
CA ALA A 168 5.36 -20.49 -3.69
C ALA A 168 4.04 -19.71 -3.89
N LEU A 169 3.60 -18.95 -2.87
CA LEU A 169 2.42 -18.11 -2.96
C LEU A 169 2.58 -16.99 -4.01
N VAL A 170 3.71 -16.28 -4.00
CA VAL A 170 4.02 -15.24 -4.99
C VAL A 170 4.09 -15.83 -6.39
N CYS A 171 4.74 -16.98 -6.57
CA CYS A 171 4.84 -17.68 -7.84
C CYS A 171 3.44 -18.07 -8.36
N ALA A 172 2.68 -18.84 -7.58
CA ALA A 172 1.38 -19.37 -7.98
C ALA A 172 0.39 -18.24 -8.31
N THR A 173 0.27 -17.24 -7.44
CA THR A 173 -0.67 -16.13 -7.63
C THR A 173 -0.23 -15.17 -8.75
N GLY A 174 1.07 -14.92 -8.89
CA GLY A 174 1.63 -14.11 -9.98
C GLY A 174 1.46 -14.76 -11.35
N VAL A 175 1.69 -16.07 -11.46
CA VAL A 175 1.43 -16.84 -12.69
C VAL A 175 -0.08 -16.86 -12.99
N ALA A 176 -0.94 -17.12 -12.00
CA ALA A 176 -2.39 -17.08 -12.17
C ALA A 176 -2.85 -15.70 -12.65
N PHE A 177 -2.29 -14.62 -12.10
CA PHE A 177 -2.59 -13.26 -12.55
C PHE A 177 -2.11 -13.02 -13.98
N ALA A 178 -0.89 -13.40 -14.33
CA ALA A 178 -0.38 -13.28 -15.70
C ALA A 178 -1.24 -14.04 -16.72
N LEU A 179 -1.72 -15.23 -16.35
CA LEU A 179 -2.64 -16.02 -17.18
C LEU A 179 -4.04 -15.35 -17.27
N ALA A 180 -4.49 -14.70 -16.22
CA ALA A 180 -5.75 -13.95 -16.22
C ALA A 180 -5.69 -12.70 -17.13
N LEU A 181 -4.54 -12.03 -17.22
CA LEU A 181 -4.34 -10.89 -18.11
C LEU A 181 -4.58 -11.23 -19.59
N GLY A 182 -4.26 -12.45 -20.00
CA GLY A 182 -4.42 -12.89 -21.40
C GLY A 182 -3.39 -12.26 -22.34
N GLY A 183 -3.62 -12.41 -23.65
CA GLY A 183 -2.80 -11.80 -24.70
C GLY A 183 -3.29 -10.38 -25.02
N GLU A 184 -3.05 -9.42 -24.13
CA GLU A 184 -3.35 -8.01 -24.43
C GLU A 184 -2.37 -7.48 -25.48
N ALA A 185 -2.91 -6.75 -26.47
CA ALA A 185 -2.09 -6.06 -27.44
C ALA A 185 -1.06 -5.16 -26.75
N ARG A 186 0.17 -5.17 -27.23
CA ARG A 186 1.20 -4.25 -26.77
C ARG A 186 0.69 -2.82 -26.97
N PRO A 187 0.78 -1.93 -25.97
CA PRO A 187 0.50 -0.54 -26.21
C PRO A 187 1.41 -0.04 -27.34
N ALA A 188 0.82 0.51 -28.39
CA ALA A 188 1.58 1.10 -29.48
C ALA A 188 2.28 2.36 -28.98
N GLY A 189 3.61 2.32 -28.88
CA GLY A 189 4.40 3.50 -28.67
C GLY A 189 5.38 3.45 -27.48
N ARG A 190 6.67 3.51 -27.79
CA ARG A 190 7.73 3.94 -26.89
C ARG A 190 7.51 5.43 -26.59
N ALA A 191 7.06 5.78 -25.40
CA ALA A 191 6.97 7.17 -24.97
C ALA A 191 7.97 7.50 -23.85
N PRO A 192 9.25 7.82 -24.17
CA PRO A 192 10.21 8.31 -23.18
C PRO A 192 9.74 9.60 -22.50
N ARG A 193 8.86 10.36 -23.17
CA ARG A 193 8.31 11.64 -22.69
C ARG A 193 7.13 11.49 -21.74
N ALA A 194 6.60 10.28 -21.53
CA ALA A 194 5.39 10.04 -20.74
C ALA A 194 5.51 10.47 -19.26
N PHE A 195 6.68 10.37 -18.63
CA PHE A 195 6.85 10.79 -17.24
C PHE A 195 6.60 12.29 -17.05
N ARG A 196 7.20 13.13 -17.90
CA ARG A 196 6.99 14.58 -17.84
C ARG A 196 5.57 14.99 -18.20
N SER A 197 4.94 14.31 -19.15
CA SER A 197 3.55 14.58 -19.53
C SER A 197 2.57 14.22 -18.39
N ILE A 198 2.78 13.09 -17.72
CA ILE A 198 2.00 12.68 -16.54
C ILE A 198 2.11 13.74 -15.43
N LEU A 199 3.31 14.19 -15.08
CA LEU A 199 3.49 15.20 -14.03
C LEU A 199 2.95 16.58 -14.41
N ARG A 200 2.80 16.87 -15.72
CA ARG A 200 2.22 18.12 -16.24
C ARG A 200 0.71 18.03 -16.47
N ALA A 201 0.12 16.85 -16.35
CA ALA A 201 -1.34 16.69 -16.47
C ALA A 201 -2.07 17.56 -15.45
N ASP A 202 -3.19 18.14 -15.87
CA ASP A 202 -3.92 19.09 -15.04
C ASP A 202 -4.34 18.48 -13.70
N GLY A 203 -4.04 19.20 -12.63
CA GLY A 203 -4.30 18.77 -11.26
C GLY A 203 -3.41 17.64 -10.73
N MET A 204 -2.51 17.02 -11.54
CA MET A 204 -1.66 15.91 -11.08
C MET A 204 -0.77 16.32 -9.90
N ARG A 205 -0.10 17.47 -9.98
CA ARG A 205 0.77 17.95 -8.90
C ARG A 205 0.01 18.15 -7.59
N ARG A 206 -1.20 18.74 -7.65
CA ARG A 206 -2.06 18.91 -6.47
C ARG A 206 -2.51 17.55 -5.92
N LEU A 207 -2.85 16.61 -6.79
CA LEU A 207 -3.21 15.24 -6.39
C LEU A 207 -2.06 14.54 -5.67
N LEU A 208 -0.82 14.70 -6.15
CA LEU A 208 0.37 14.16 -5.48
C LEU A 208 0.60 14.81 -4.11
N VAL A 209 0.38 16.12 -3.97
CA VAL A 209 0.45 16.81 -2.68
C VAL A 209 -0.58 16.24 -1.70
N VAL A 210 -1.83 16.02 -2.14
CA VAL A 210 -2.86 15.34 -1.32
C VAL A 210 -2.38 13.96 -0.90
N GLY A 211 -1.82 13.17 -1.83
CA GLY A 211 -1.26 11.85 -1.55
C GLY A 211 -0.13 11.89 -0.53
N CYS A 212 0.78 12.88 -0.64
CA CYS A 212 1.86 13.07 0.33
C CYS A 212 1.32 13.40 1.74
N LEU A 213 0.37 14.30 1.85
CA LEU A 213 -0.23 14.65 3.15
C LEU A 213 -0.95 13.45 3.76
N TYR A 214 -1.73 12.72 2.97
CA TYR A 214 -2.50 11.58 3.47
C TYR A 214 -1.62 10.38 3.81
N VAL A 215 -0.51 10.16 3.09
CA VAL A 215 0.40 9.07 3.48
C VAL A 215 1.14 9.37 4.77
N VAL A 216 1.44 10.64 5.07
CA VAL A 216 1.99 11.03 6.37
C VAL A 216 1.01 10.72 7.51
N VAL A 217 -0.28 11.03 7.32
CA VAL A 217 -1.36 10.68 8.27
C VAL A 217 -1.49 9.17 8.44
N LEU A 218 -1.44 8.42 7.34
CA LEU A 218 -1.46 6.96 7.34
C LEU A 218 -0.27 6.40 8.13
N GLN A 219 0.95 6.91 7.89
CA GLN A 219 2.15 6.45 8.58
C GLN A 219 2.12 6.83 10.07
N ALA A 220 1.62 8.02 10.42
CA ALA A 220 1.40 8.41 11.80
C ALA A 220 0.50 7.39 12.53
N LEU A 221 -0.62 7.00 11.90
CA LEU A 221 -1.54 6.03 12.49
C LEU A 221 -0.91 4.64 12.60
N ILE A 222 -0.38 4.09 11.51
CA ILE A 222 0.11 2.70 11.50
C ILE A 222 1.35 2.52 12.39
N SER A 223 2.29 3.48 12.36
CA SER A 223 3.56 3.34 13.07
C SER A 223 3.48 3.71 14.54
N TYR A 224 2.58 4.64 14.91
CA TYR A 224 2.61 5.24 16.23
C TYR A 224 1.35 5.01 17.08
N LEU A 225 0.32 4.34 16.55
CA LEU A 225 -0.87 3.97 17.33
C LEU A 225 -0.53 3.09 18.53
N VAL A 226 0.21 2.00 18.31
CA VAL A 226 0.57 1.06 19.39
C VAL A 226 1.43 1.74 20.45
N PRO A 227 2.53 2.45 20.10
CA PRO A 227 3.30 3.23 21.06
C PRO A 227 2.47 4.24 21.85
N ALA A 228 1.54 4.97 21.20
CA ALA A 228 0.69 5.96 21.87
C ALA A 228 -0.28 5.32 22.87
N VAL A 229 -0.95 4.22 22.48
CA VAL A 229 -1.85 3.47 23.37
C VAL A 229 -1.09 2.93 24.57
N ARG A 230 0.12 2.39 24.36
CA ARG A 230 0.98 1.91 25.44
C ARG A 230 1.46 3.03 26.36
N ALA A 231 1.85 4.18 25.80
CA ALA A 231 2.27 5.35 26.57
C ALA A 231 1.12 5.94 27.43
N ALA A 232 -0.12 5.78 26.96
CA ALA A 232 -1.33 6.15 27.73
C ALA A 232 -1.68 5.16 28.88
N GLY A 233 -0.86 4.13 29.10
CA GLY A 233 -1.02 3.17 30.19
C GLY A 233 -1.90 1.94 29.89
N PHE A 234 -2.39 1.79 28.66
CA PHE A 234 -3.17 0.61 28.28
C PHE A 234 -2.29 -0.63 28.09
N SER A 235 -2.88 -1.82 28.27
CA SER A 235 -2.22 -3.11 28.10
C SER A 235 -1.80 -3.37 26.66
N SER A 236 -0.86 -4.30 26.44
CA SER A 236 -0.45 -4.73 25.10
C SER A 236 -1.63 -5.33 24.32
N SER A 237 -2.55 -6.03 24.98
CA SER A 237 -3.74 -6.59 24.34
C SER A 237 -4.66 -5.51 23.80
N VAL A 238 -4.87 -4.40 24.53
CA VAL A 238 -5.65 -3.25 24.04
C VAL A 238 -4.97 -2.56 22.86
N ALA A 239 -3.65 -2.38 22.90
CA ALA A 239 -2.89 -1.80 21.81
C ALA A 239 -2.96 -2.67 20.53
N SER A 240 -2.86 -4.00 20.70
CA SER A 240 -3.02 -4.95 19.58
C SER A 240 -4.44 -4.97 19.03
N ALA A 241 -5.46 -4.90 19.90
CA ALA A 241 -6.86 -4.79 19.49
C ALA A 241 -7.14 -3.50 18.71
N ALA A 242 -6.59 -2.36 19.16
CA ALA A 242 -6.70 -1.09 18.46
C ALA A 242 -6.03 -1.16 17.07
N PHE A 243 -4.86 -1.77 16.97
CA PHE A 243 -4.17 -1.97 15.69
C PHE A 243 -4.96 -2.90 14.75
N LEU A 244 -5.50 -3.99 15.26
CA LEU A 244 -6.39 -4.88 14.51
C LEU A 244 -7.63 -4.13 13.99
N THR A 245 -8.25 -3.31 14.85
CA THR A 245 -9.41 -2.47 14.50
C THR A 245 -9.09 -1.52 13.35
N VAL A 246 -7.92 -0.87 13.37
CA VAL A 246 -7.43 -0.02 12.27
C VAL A 246 -7.24 -0.83 10.98
N ASN A 247 -6.71 -2.05 11.04
CA ASN A 247 -6.55 -2.90 9.85
C ASN A 247 -7.89 -3.34 9.26
N VAL A 248 -8.87 -3.68 10.10
CA VAL A 248 -10.25 -3.97 9.66
C VAL A 248 -10.86 -2.73 9.01
N ALA A 249 -10.72 -1.55 9.64
CA ALA A 249 -11.14 -0.28 9.07
C ALA A 249 -10.48 -0.02 7.70
N ALA A 250 -9.18 -0.31 7.56
CA ALA A 250 -8.45 -0.18 6.30
C ALA A 250 -9.00 -1.06 5.18
N MET A 251 -9.38 -2.30 5.49
CA MET A 251 -9.97 -3.21 4.51
C MET A 251 -11.33 -2.69 4.03
N VAL A 252 -12.21 -2.37 4.97
CA VAL A 252 -13.59 -1.93 4.69
C VAL A 252 -13.59 -0.56 4.00
N SER A 253 -12.82 0.39 4.51
CA SER A 253 -12.81 1.77 4.00
C SER A 253 -12.38 1.86 2.54
N ARG A 254 -11.42 1.07 2.11
CA ARG A 254 -10.94 1.06 0.71
C ARG A 254 -12.02 0.66 -0.28
N VAL A 255 -12.86 -0.29 0.09
CA VAL A 255 -14.00 -0.73 -0.74
C VAL A 255 -15.13 0.29 -0.68
N VAL A 256 -15.48 0.75 0.54
CA VAL A 256 -16.57 1.71 0.75
C VAL A 256 -16.27 3.04 0.06
N TRP A 257 -15.11 3.65 0.31
CA TRP A 257 -14.74 4.92 -0.31
C TRP A 257 -14.58 4.79 -1.84
N GLY A 258 -14.08 3.63 -2.33
CA GLY A 258 -14.05 3.33 -3.75
C GLY A 258 -15.45 3.34 -4.36
N HIS A 259 -16.41 2.67 -3.72
CA HIS A 259 -17.80 2.64 -4.15
C HIS A 259 -18.48 4.02 -4.07
N VAL A 260 -18.25 4.75 -2.99
CA VAL A 260 -18.76 6.13 -2.84
C VAL A 260 -18.20 7.04 -3.93
N ALA A 261 -16.93 6.92 -4.27
CA ALA A 261 -16.29 7.71 -5.32
C ALA A 261 -16.84 7.42 -6.73
N ASP A 262 -17.33 6.20 -6.96
CA ASP A 262 -17.90 5.80 -8.26
C ASP A 262 -19.39 6.14 -8.44
N ARG A 263 -20.12 6.47 -7.35
CA ARG A 263 -21.59 6.63 -7.37
C ARG A 263 -22.12 7.84 -8.14
N ALA A 264 -21.28 8.80 -8.52
CA ALA A 264 -21.73 9.98 -9.26
C ALA A 264 -20.66 10.53 -10.19
N SER A 265 -21.06 11.00 -11.36
CA SER A 265 -20.21 11.68 -12.33
C SER A 265 -19.62 12.99 -11.79
N GLY A 266 -18.46 13.36 -12.30
CA GLY A 266 -18.00 14.76 -12.41
C GLY A 266 -17.54 15.48 -11.15
N GLY A 267 -17.25 14.98 -10.05
CA GLY A 267 -16.76 15.73 -8.87
C GLY A 267 -16.82 14.91 -7.59
N ARG A 268 -17.44 13.76 -7.65
CA ARG A 268 -17.62 12.89 -6.49
C ARG A 268 -16.27 12.38 -5.93
N ARG A 269 -15.31 12.06 -6.81
CA ARG A 269 -13.98 11.59 -6.39
C ARG A 269 -13.21 12.65 -5.62
N VAL A 270 -13.27 13.92 -6.06
CA VAL A 270 -12.71 15.04 -5.31
C VAL A 270 -13.36 15.15 -3.94
N ARG A 271 -14.70 15.10 -3.91
CA ARG A 271 -15.46 15.15 -2.67
C ARG A 271 -15.11 13.98 -1.74
N THR A 272 -14.96 12.78 -2.28
CA THR A 272 -14.56 11.60 -1.49
C THR A 272 -13.16 11.77 -0.87
N LEU A 273 -12.18 12.35 -1.61
CA LEU A 273 -10.88 12.68 -1.00
C LEU A 273 -11.00 13.72 0.12
N VAL A 274 -11.88 14.70 -0.02
CA VAL A 274 -12.17 15.69 1.03
C VAL A 274 -12.79 15.00 2.25
N GLU A 275 -13.80 14.15 2.02
CA GLU A 275 -14.50 13.40 3.07
C GLU A 275 -13.54 12.48 3.84
N THR A 276 -12.66 11.73 3.13
CA THR A 276 -11.65 10.88 3.79
C THR A 276 -10.70 11.68 4.66
N GLY A 277 -10.23 12.83 4.18
CA GLY A 277 -9.37 13.72 4.95
C GLY A 277 -10.05 14.34 6.16
N ALA A 278 -11.32 14.75 6.01
CA ALA A 278 -12.11 15.29 7.12
C ALA A 278 -12.36 14.24 8.21
N VAL A 279 -12.73 13.00 7.82
CA VAL A 279 -12.91 11.88 8.75
C VAL A 279 -11.59 11.52 9.44
N ALA A 280 -10.47 11.55 8.71
CA ALA A 280 -9.15 11.32 9.29
C ALA A 280 -8.75 12.40 10.28
N ALA A 281 -9.01 13.68 9.95
CA ALA A 281 -8.72 14.80 10.86
C ALA A 281 -9.54 14.73 12.16
N ALA A 282 -10.85 14.53 12.03
CA ALA A 282 -11.73 14.34 13.19
C ALA A 282 -11.32 13.10 14.00
N GLY A 283 -11.04 11.98 13.31
CA GLY A 283 -10.59 10.74 13.92
C GLY A 283 -9.30 10.90 14.73
N ALA A 284 -8.32 11.64 14.22
CA ALA A 284 -7.06 11.90 14.93
C ALA A 284 -7.28 12.71 16.21
N LEU A 285 -8.12 13.75 16.17
CA LEU A 285 -8.46 14.57 17.36
C LEU A 285 -9.24 13.75 18.40
N LEU A 286 -10.24 12.99 17.94
CA LEU A 286 -11.03 12.14 18.84
C LEU A 286 -10.17 11.03 19.45
N PHE A 287 -9.24 10.47 18.70
CA PHE A 287 -8.31 9.44 19.19
C PHE A 287 -7.38 10.01 20.27
N ALA A 288 -6.87 11.24 20.10
CA ALA A 288 -6.09 11.91 21.13
C ALA A 288 -6.86 12.02 22.47
N GLY A 289 -8.12 12.45 22.42
CA GLY A 289 -8.99 12.51 23.58
C GLY A 289 -9.33 11.13 24.17
N ALA A 290 -9.54 10.13 23.32
CA ALA A 290 -9.91 8.79 23.73
C ALA A 290 -8.83 8.06 24.55
N LEU A 291 -7.56 8.43 24.37
CA LEU A 291 -6.45 7.91 25.18
C LEU A 291 -6.60 8.20 26.68
N HIS A 292 -7.48 9.14 27.06
CA HIS A 292 -7.77 9.49 28.45
C HIS A 292 -9.15 8.98 28.95
N LEU A 293 -9.96 8.38 28.06
CA LEU A 293 -11.35 8.01 28.37
C LEU A 293 -11.57 6.51 28.64
N GLY A 294 -10.72 5.64 28.07
CA GLY A 294 -10.79 4.20 28.28
C GLY A 294 -10.84 3.37 27.00
N VAL A 295 -10.88 2.03 27.16
CA VAL A 295 -10.69 1.06 26.08
C VAL A 295 -11.73 1.20 24.98
N ALA A 296 -13.01 1.31 25.32
CA ALA A 296 -14.08 1.43 24.32
C ALA A 296 -13.92 2.68 23.43
N ALA A 297 -13.54 3.82 24.03
CA ALA A 297 -13.28 5.05 23.31
C ALA A 297 -12.07 4.91 22.37
N VAL A 298 -11.00 4.29 22.84
CA VAL A 298 -9.78 4.03 22.01
C VAL A 298 -10.15 3.16 20.80
N LEU A 299 -10.90 2.07 20.96
CA LEU A 299 -11.27 1.19 19.87
C LEU A 299 -12.23 1.85 18.88
N ALA A 300 -13.25 2.56 19.36
CA ALA A 300 -14.21 3.26 18.52
C ALA A 300 -13.54 4.38 17.68
N THR A 301 -12.68 5.17 18.32
CA THR A 301 -11.96 6.25 17.61
C THR A 301 -10.87 5.72 16.70
N ALA A 302 -10.19 4.62 17.04
CA ALA A 302 -9.26 3.92 16.15
C ALA A 302 -9.97 3.41 14.88
N LEU A 303 -11.19 2.87 15.00
CA LEU A 303 -12.02 2.48 13.86
C LEU A 303 -12.32 3.67 12.95
N ALA A 304 -12.84 4.75 13.50
CA ALA A 304 -13.20 5.95 12.75
C ALA A 304 -11.98 6.60 12.08
N PHE A 305 -10.87 6.72 12.82
CA PHE A 305 -9.63 7.26 12.30
C PHE A 305 -9.04 6.38 11.19
N GLY A 306 -8.98 5.07 11.39
CA GLY A 306 -8.54 4.11 10.35
C GLY A 306 -9.41 4.17 9.10
N PHE A 307 -10.72 4.34 9.25
CA PHE A 307 -11.66 4.45 8.13
C PHE A 307 -11.40 5.67 7.25
N GLY A 308 -11.04 6.84 7.83
CA GLY A 308 -10.64 8.03 7.08
C GLY A 308 -9.20 7.93 6.55
N ALA A 309 -8.25 7.63 7.44
CA ALA A 309 -6.82 7.73 7.14
C ALA A 309 -6.30 6.67 6.14
N LEU A 310 -7.01 5.55 5.95
CA LEU A 310 -6.53 4.42 5.15
C LEU A 310 -7.37 4.16 3.88
N GLY A 311 -8.49 4.87 3.71
CA GLY A 311 -9.44 4.64 2.61
C GLY A 311 -9.16 5.42 1.31
N TRP A 312 -8.35 6.44 1.33
CA TRP A 312 -8.11 7.37 0.22
C TRP A 312 -7.34 6.76 -0.97
N ASN A 313 -6.55 5.71 -0.74
CA ASN A 313 -5.59 5.16 -1.71
C ASN A 313 -6.23 4.80 -3.05
N ALA A 314 -7.37 4.07 -3.03
CA ALA A 314 -8.04 3.65 -4.24
C ALA A 314 -8.52 4.85 -5.08
N VAL A 315 -9.08 5.85 -4.41
CA VAL A 315 -9.62 7.06 -5.06
C VAL A 315 -8.48 7.89 -5.67
N LEU A 316 -7.41 8.12 -4.92
CA LEU A 316 -6.24 8.85 -5.40
C LEU A 316 -5.62 8.19 -6.63
N TYR A 317 -5.44 6.86 -6.59
CA TYR A 317 -4.82 6.14 -7.70
C TYR A 317 -5.72 6.07 -8.95
N VAL A 318 -7.05 6.00 -8.77
CA VAL A 318 -7.97 6.15 -9.90
C VAL A 318 -7.84 7.54 -10.51
N MET A 319 -7.88 8.59 -9.70
CA MET A 319 -7.74 9.96 -10.18
C MET A 319 -6.39 10.21 -10.86
N ALA A 320 -5.31 9.57 -10.39
CA ALA A 320 -4.02 9.63 -11.06
C ALA A 320 -4.05 8.94 -12.43
N GLY A 321 -4.65 7.75 -12.52
CA GLY A 321 -4.76 7.00 -13.77
C GLY A 321 -5.63 7.72 -14.82
N GLU A 322 -6.70 8.38 -14.40
CA GLU A 322 -7.62 9.11 -15.29
C GLU A 322 -7.07 10.45 -15.81
N ARG A 323 -5.97 10.95 -15.24
CA ARG A 323 -5.25 12.12 -15.77
C ARG A 323 -4.26 11.79 -16.89
N ALA A 324 -4.24 10.55 -17.30
CA ALA A 324 -3.43 10.07 -18.43
C ALA A 324 -4.33 9.28 -19.39
N PRO A 325 -3.95 9.14 -20.67
CA PRO A 325 -4.60 8.19 -21.57
C PRO A 325 -4.66 6.79 -20.93
N VAL A 326 -5.72 6.03 -21.24
CA VAL A 326 -5.99 4.72 -20.61
C VAL A 326 -4.82 3.73 -20.75
N GLU A 327 -4.07 3.85 -21.85
CA GLU A 327 -2.87 3.05 -22.12
C GLU A 327 -1.73 3.38 -21.13
N LEU A 328 -1.68 4.58 -20.61
CA LEU A 328 -0.68 5.06 -19.66
C LEU A 328 -1.17 5.04 -18.20
N ALA A 329 -2.39 4.58 -17.94
CA ALA A 329 -2.97 4.57 -16.60
C ALA A 329 -2.13 3.79 -15.57
N GLY A 330 -1.58 2.64 -15.96
CA GLY A 330 -0.65 1.86 -15.13
C GLY A 330 0.63 2.63 -14.78
N ARG A 331 1.19 3.38 -15.72
CA ARG A 331 2.36 4.23 -15.51
C ARG A 331 2.03 5.45 -14.65
N SER A 332 0.87 6.05 -14.84
CA SER A 332 0.39 7.15 -14.02
C SER A 332 0.18 6.71 -12.55
N PHE A 333 -0.40 5.52 -12.36
CA PHE A 333 -0.45 4.85 -11.07
C PHE A 333 0.96 4.67 -10.47
N ALA A 334 1.93 4.15 -11.25
CA ALA A 334 3.29 3.91 -10.79
C ALA A 334 3.98 5.20 -10.31
N VAL A 335 3.82 6.31 -11.05
CA VAL A 335 4.33 7.63 -10.65
C VAL A 335 3.74 8.08 -9.32
N ALA A 336 2.41 8.01 -9.18
CA ALA A 336 1.74 8.39 -7.94
C ALA A 336 2.15 7.49 -6.77
N ALA A 337 2.22 6.18 -6.99
CA ALA A 337 2.62 5.22 -5.98
C ALA A 337 4.08 5.43 -5.54
N THR A 338 5.01 5.70 -6.47
CA THR A 338 6.40 5.98 -6.12
C THR A 338 6.51 7.19 -5.21
N VAL A 339 5.83 8.29 -5.52
CA VAL A 339 5.83 9.50 -4.67
C VAL A 339 5.30 9.17 -3.28
N VAL A 340 4.17 8.45 -3.20
CA VAL A 340 3.58 8.02 -1.93
C VAL A 340 4.54 7.12 -1.14
N PHE A 341 5.18 6.15 -1.77
CA PHE A 341 6.13 5.25 -1.09
C PHE A 341 7.37 5.99 -0.58
N VAL A 342 7.94 6.90 -1.37
CA VAL A 342 9.11 7.70 -0.96
C VAL A 342 8.75 8.57 0.25
N VAL A 343 7.63 9.28 0.21
CA VAL A 343 7.19 10.11 1.33
C VAL A 343 6.88 9.26 2.55
N SER A 344 6.25 8.09 2.38
CA SER A 344 5.99 7.11 3.44
C SER A 344 7.27 6.70 4.18
N ALA A 345 8.33 6.40 3.43
CA ALA A 345 9.62 6.02 4.02
C ALA A 345 10.30 7.18 4.75
N LEU A 346 10.26 8.38 4.15
CA LEU A 346 10.96 9.55 4.67
C LEU A 346 10.24 10.22 5.86
N CYS A 347 8.91 10.11 5.97
CA CYS A 347 8.16 10.80 7.02
C CYS A 347 8.19 10.08 8.37
N THR A 348 8.48 8.79 8.42
CA THR A 348 8.43 8.00 9.67
C THR A 348 9.42 8.49 10.73
N PRO A 349 10.72 8.75 10.44
CA PRO A 349 11.64 9.26 11.45
C PRO A 349 11.26 10.64 12.01
N PRO A 350 10.92 11.67 11.21
CA PRO A 350 10.49 12.96 11.78
C PRO A 350 9.17 12.85 12.57
N LEU A 351 8.25 11.96 12.22
CA LEU A 351 7.07 11.70 13.05
C LEU A 351 7.46 11.13 14.42
N GLY A 352 8.44 10.21 14.48
CA GLY A 352 8.97 9.70 15.74
C GLY A 352 9.62 10.78 16.58
N ALA A 353 10.41 11.66 15.98
CA ALA A 353 10.99 12.81 16.66
C ALA A 353 9.90 13.75 17.21
N LEU A 354 8.85 14.02 16.43
CA LEU A 354 7.72 14.84 16.90
C LEU A 354 7.05 14.21 18.14
N ALA A 355 6.78 12.91 18.13
CA ALA A 355 6.18 12.21 19.26
C ALA A 355 7.07 12.27 20.50
N ALA A 356 8.39 12.09 20.33
CA ALA A 356 9.37 12.09 21.42
C ALA A 356 9.55 13.49 22.07
N HIS A 357 9.56 14.55 21.26
CA HIS A 357 9.86 15.89 21.76
C HIS A 357 8.62 16.71 22.14
N ALA A 358 7.51 16.54 21.42
CA ALA A 358 6.29 17.33 21.63
C ALA A 358 5.18 16.56 22.35
N GLY A 359 5.32 15.25 22.51
CA GLY A 359 4.33 14.40 23.15
C GLY A 359 3.15 14.01 22.26
N TRP A 360 2.35 13.03 22.72
CA TRP A 360 1.30 12.38 21.93
C TRP A 360 0.14 13.31 21.56
N ASN A 361 -0.22 14.26 22.44
CA ASN A 361 -1.32 15.19 22.15
C ASN A 361 -0.97 16.08 20.95
N VAL A 362 0.22 16.69 20.96
CA VAL A 362 0.70 17.52 19.83
C VAL A 362 0.86 16.67 18.57
N PHE A 363 1.36 15.46 18.69
CA PHE A 363 1.51 14.51 17.58
C PHE A 363 0.17 14.28 16.84
N TRP A 364 -0.90 13.99 17.58
CA TRP A 364 -2.21 13.75 16.97
C TRP A 364 -2.88 15.04 16.45
N VAL A 365 -2.66 16.18 17.10
CA VAL A 365 -3.12 17.48 16.58
C VAL A 365 -2.42 17.81 15.26
N VAL A 366 -1.10 17.64 15.16
CA VAL A 366 -0.36 17.84 13.90
C VAL A 366 -0.86 16.87 12.83
N THR A 367 -1.11 15.62 13.19
CA THR A 367 -1.67 14.62 12.27
C THR A 367 -3.05 15.05 11.75
N ALA A 368 -3.91 15.59 12.61
CA ALA A 368 -5.22 16.12 12.21
C ALA A 368 -5.10 17.35 11.30
N VAL A 369 -4.17 18.26 11.58
CA VAL A 369 -3.89 19.44 10.73
C VAL A 369 -3.42 18.99 9.34
N LEU A 370 -2.54 18.00 9.25
CA LEU A 370 -2.08 17.45 7.97
C LEU A 370 -3.23 16.80 7.17
N ALA A 371 -4.13 16.05 7.83
CA ALA A 371 -5.31 15.48 7.21
C ALA A 371 -6.25 16.57 6.69
N GLY A 372 -6.52 17.61 7.50
CA GLY A 372 -7.33 18.77 7.11
C GLY A 372 -6.71 19.57 5.96
N ALA A 373 -5.40 19.80 5.99
CA ALA A 373 -4.67 20.45 4.89
C ALA A 373 -4.81 19.66 3.59
N GLY A 374 -4.71 18.33 3.66
CA GLY A 374 -4.94 17.44 2.52
C GLY A 374 -6.36 17.60 1.96
N ALA A 375 -7.37 17.67 2.82
CA ALA A 375 -8.77 17.92 2.41
C ALA A 375 -8.94 19.30 1.74
N ILE A 376 -8.33 20.35 2.28
CA ILE A 376 -8.36 21.71 1.70
C ILE A 376 -7.69 21.75 0.33
N VAL A 377 -6.53 21.09 0.18
CA VAL A 377 -5.87 20.99 -1.14
C VAL A 377 -6.72 20.20 -2.11
N ALA A 378 -7.40 19.12 -1.65
CA ALA A 378 -8.27 18.31 -2.48
C ALA A 378 -9.46 19.10 -3.05
N VAL A 379 -10.04 20.06 -2.31
CA VAL A 379 -11.12 20.93 -2.82
C VAL A 379 -10.71 21.67 -4.09
N ARG A 380 -9.43 21.98 -4.26
CA ARG A 380 -8.89 22.73 -5.40
C ARG A 380 -8.53 21.83 -6.60
N LEU A 381 -8.83 20.53 -6.53
CA LEU A 381 -8.62 19.63 -7.66
C LEU A 381 -9.64 19.86 -8.76
N PRO A 382 -9.26 19.74 -10.04
CA PRO A 382 -10.20 19.81 -11.14
C PRO A 382 -11.31 18.76 -10.99
N ARG A 383 -12.56 19.18 -11.16
CA ARG A 383 -13.76 18.32 -11.03
C ARG A 383 -14.08 17.54 -12.30
N THR A 384 -13.64 18.05 -13.44
CA THR A 384 -13.80 17.41 -14.74
C THR A 384 -12.57 16.57 -15.06
N ILE A 385 -12.80 15.35 -15.48
CA ILE A 385 -11.77 14.49 -16.08
C ILE A 385 -11.73 14.91 -17.54
N PRO A 386 -10.56 15.28 -18.10
CA PRO A 386 -10.43 15.39 -19.55
C PRO A 386 -10.82 14.06 -20.16
N GLY A 387 -11.75 14.06 -21.10
CA GLY A 387 -12.23 12.89 -21.82
C GLY A 387 -11.15 12.23 -22.67
#